data_8204ed0de0ba43578d850dda3c850ccc
#
_entry.id   8204ed0de0ba43578d850dda3c850ccc
#
_cell.length_a   1.000
_cell.length_b   1.000
_cell.length_c   1.000
_cell.angle_alpha   90.00
_cell.angle_beta   90.00
_cell.angle_gamma   90.00
#
_symmetry.space_group_name_H-M   'P 1'
#
loop_
_entity.id
_entity.type
_entity.pdbx_description
1 polymer ?
#
loop_
_entity_poly.entity_id
_entity_poly.type
_entity_poly.pdbx_seq_one_letter_code
_entity_poly.pdbx_strand_id
1 'polypeptide(L)'
;YQGQPAIIGMLIDISARKRTEDSMRRAALVYQHTSEAMVVTDPNGVVLDINPAFATITGYRADEIIGRRLNIISSGRHDRDFYKTMWDALKKSGTWSGDIYNIRKNGEEFIERLTITTSFNTDGSINSHIGLFTDVTKLRQREAVIWRQAHFDDLTQLPNRQMFQESLLSTIEFSRREQKIFALVFLDLDFFKEVNDTLGHEEGDELLRQVAS
;
A
#
# COMPACT_ATOMS: atom_id res chain seq x y z
N TYR A 1 59.17 28.03 -40.40
CA TYR A 1 58.76 28.77 -39.20
C TYR A 1 60.00 29.02 -38.33
N GLN A 2 60.71 30.04 -38.65
CA GLN A 2 61.94 30.38 -37.93
C GLN A 2 61.58 31.32 -36.76
N GLY A 3 61.63 30.77 -35.51
CA GLY A 3 61.77 31.56 -34.29
C GLY A 3 60.55 32.29 -33.72
N GLN A 4 59.34 32.03 -34.17
CA GLN A 4 58.14 32.60 -33.56
C GLN A 4 57.47 31.54 -32.62
N PRO A 5 57.00 31.94 -31.42
CA PRO A 5 56.33 31.04 -30.52
C PRO A 5 54.97 30.58 -31.15
N ALA A 6 54.78 29.26 -31.33
CA ALA A 6 53.57 28.67 -31.82
C ALA A 6 52.82 28.02 -30.65
N ILE A 7 51.53 28.31 -30.51
CA ILE A 7 50.62 27.63 -29.56
C ILE A 7 49.85 26.58 -30.34
N ILE A 8 50.01 25.32 -29.96
CA ILE A 8 49.17 24.23 -30.47
C ILE A 8 48.03 24.02 -29.44
N GLY A 9 46.81 24.28 -29.87
CA GLY A 9 45.62 24.01 -29.06
C GLY A 9 44.86 22.79 -29.59
N MET A 10 44.43 21.89 -28.69
CA MET A 10 43.53 20.79 -28.99
C MET A 10 42.15 21.11 -28.44
N LEU A 11 41.12 21.12 -29.28
CA LEU A 11 39.75 21.31 -28.87
C LEU A 11 39.07 19.92 -28.84
N ILE A 12 38.49 19.58 -27.71
CA ILE A 12 37.70 18.34 -27.54
C ILE A 12 36.25 18.77 -27.29
N ASP A 13 35.32 18.28 -28.12
CA ASP A 13 33.88 18.47 -27.86
C ASP A 13 33.44 17.54 -26.73
N ILE A 14 33.08 18.13 -25.60
CA ILE A 14 32.60 17.44 -24.40
C ILE A 14 31.07 17.51 -24.24
N SER A 15 30.35 18.01 -25.23
CA SER A 15 28.89 18.24 -25.15
C SER A 15 28.07 16.95 -24.86
N ALA A 16 28.44 15.83 -25.51
CA ALA A 16 27.80 14.53 -25.27
C ALA A 16 28.04 14.05 -23.82
N ARG A 17 29.26 14.17 -23.33
CA ARG A 17 29.64 13.80 -21.95
C ARG A 17 28.87 14.64 -20.94
N LYS A 18 28.81 15.97 -21.11
CA LYS A 18 28.04 16.86 -20.23
C LYS A 18 26.55 16.52 -20.22
N ARG A 19 25.92 16.24 -21.36
CA ARG A 19 24.50 15.83 -21.41
C ARG A 19 24.24 14.56 -20.63
N THR A 20 25.12 13.57 -20.75
CA THR A 20 25.00 12.30 -20.00
C THR A 20 25.15 12.55 -18.50
N GLU A 21 26.15 13.34 -18.09
CA GLU A 21 26.39 13.69 -16.70
C GLU A 21 25.20 14.46 -16.08
N ASP A 22 24.66 15.46 -16.80
CA ASP A 22 23.48 16.21 -16.37
C ASP A 22 22.23 15.33 -16.27
N SER A 23 22.07 14.36 -17.18
CA SER A 23 20.95 13.39 -17.13
C SER A 23 21.10 12.47 -15.92
N MET A 24 22.27 11.92 -15.67
CA MET A 24 22.53 11.09 -14.48
C MET A 24 22.34 11.87 -13.19
N ARG A 25 22.78 13.12 -13.13
CA ARG A 25 22.58 13.99 -11.97
C ARG A 25 21.08 14.23 -11.69
N ARG A 26 20.29 14.52 -12.73
CA ARG A 26 18.83 14.65 -12.56
C ARG A 26 18.18 13.36 -12.08
N ALA A 27 18.55 12.23 -12.64
CA ALA A 27 18.03 10.92 -12.19
C ALA A 27 18.38 10.65 -10.72
N ALA A 28 19.62 10.94 -10.31
CA ALA A 28 20.05 10.81 -8.92
C ALA A 28 19.28 11.75 -7.98
N LEU A 29 19.01 13.00 -8.40
CA LEU A 29 18.19 13.92 -7.60
C LEU A 29 16.74 13.39 -7.41
N VAL A 30 16.10 12.88 -8.46
CA VAL A 30 14.77 12.27 -8.35
C VAL A 30 14.82 11.09 -7.39
N TYR A 31 15.78 10.17 -7.55
CA TYR A 31 15.96 9.01 -6.69
C TYR A 31 16.12 9.37 -5.20
N GLN A 32 16.91 10.43 -4.92
CA GLN A 32 17.21 10.85 -3.56
C GLN A 32 16.09 11.65 -2.88
N HIS A 33 15.29 12.41 -3.66
CA HIS A 33 14.33 13.38 -3.10
C HIS A 33 12.87 12.97 -3.27
N THR A 34 12.56 11.84 -3.92
CA THR A 34 11.18 11.33 -3.96
C THR A 34 10.74 10.84 -2.59
N SER A 35 9.45 11.06 -2.26
CA SER A 35 8.81 10.48 -1.08
C SER A 35 8.38 9.02 -1.27
N GLU A 36 8.41 8.52 -2.50
CA GLU A 36 8.13 7.13 -2.83
C GLU A 36 9.36 6.27 -2.56
N ALA A 37 9.18 5.19 -1.81
CA ALA A 37 10.26 4.26 -1.54
C ALA A 37 10.64 3.48 -2.80
N MET A 38 11.93 3.39 -3.06
CA MET A 38 12.49 2.62 -4.16
C MET A 38 13.44 1.55 -3.63
N VAL A 39 13.31 0.34 -4.15
CA VAL A 39 14.22 -0.77 -3.89
C VAL A 39 14.55 -1.48 -5.19
N VAL A 40 15.81 -1.80 -5.38
CA VAL A 40 16.29 -2.61 -6.50
C VAL A 40 16.78 -3.95 -5.95
N THR A 41 16.33 -5.05 -6.53
CA THR A 41 16.78 -6.39 -6.15
C THR A 41 17.34 -7.14 -7.35
N ASP A 42 18.15 -8.14 -7.08
CA ASP A 42 18.52 -9.15 -8.07
C ASP A 42 17.32 -10.06 -8.41
N PRO A 43 17.42 -10.98 -9.39
CA PRO A 43 16.35 -11.91 -9.74
C PRO A 43 15.91 -12.84 -8.60
N ASN A 44 16.72 -13.00 -7.54
CA ASN A 44 16.43 -13.84 -6.37
C ASN A 44 15.82 -13.05 -5.20
N GLY A 45 15.58 -11.74 -5.37
CA GLY A 45 15.05 -10.86 -4.35
C GLY A 45 16.07 -10.39 -3.32
N VAL A 46 17.36 -10.45 -3.63
CA VAL A 46 18.43 -9.86 -2.82
C VAL A 46 18.53 -8.38 -3.13
N VAL A 47 18.49 -7.54 -2.11
CA VAL A 47 18.53 -6.08 -2.23
C VAL A 47 19.90 -5.62 -2.76
N LEU A 48 19.88 -4.89 -3.86
CA LEU A 48 21.05 -4.29 -4.47
C LEU A 48 21.20 -2.81 -4.10
N ASP A 49 20.07 -2.09 -4.01
CA ASP A 49 20.05 -0.66 -3.69
C ASP A 49 18.69 -0.23 -3.13
N ILE A 50 18.69 0.85 -2.34
CA ILE A 50 17.50 1.50 -1.80
C ILE A 50 17.66 3.02 -1.80
N ASN A 51 16.57 3.76 -1.98
CA ASN A 51 16.59 5.22 -1.82
C ASN A 51 16.34 5.64 -0.35
N PRO A 52 16.56 6.94 0.01
CA PRO A 52 16.31 7.42 1.36
C PRO A 52 14.87 7.25 1.87
N ALA A 53 13.86 7.32 0.98
CA ALA A 53 12.47 7.11 1.37
C ALA A 53 12.21 5.68 1.83
N PHE A 54 12.84 4.67 1.22
CA PHE A 54 12.79 3.28 1.70
C PHE A 54 13.26 3.18 3.15
N ALA A 55 14.42 3.76 3.45
CA ALA A 55 14.96 3.73 4.81
C ALA A 55 14.04 4.45 5.81
N THR A 56 13.45 5.58 5.40
CA THR A 56 12.50 6.34 6.24
C THR A 56 11.24 5.55 6.54
N ILE A 57 10.66 4.87 5.54
CA ILE A 57 9.42 4.11 5.69
C ILE A 57 9.66 2.81 6.46
N THR A 58 10.68 2.04 6.12
CA THR A 58 10.89 0.71 6.71
C THR A 58 11.71 0.72 8.00
N GLY A 59 12.49 1.77 8.24
CA GLY A 59 13.44 1.88 9.36
C GLY A 59 14.75 1.11 9.15
N TYR A 60 14.94 0.45 7.99
CA TYR A 60 16.19 -0.23 7.65
C TYR A 60 17.13 0.71 6.88
N ARG A 61 18.36 0.83 7.32
CA ARG A 61 19.41 1.58 6.62
C ARG A 61 19.99 0.75 5.48
N ALA A 62 20.59 1.41 4.50
CA ALA A 62 21.18 0.75 3.33
C ALA A 62 22.24 -0.30 3.74
N ASP A 63 23.13 0.04 4.70
CA ASP A 63 24.18 -0.85 5.21
C ASP A 63 23.63 -2.09 5.94
N GLU A 64 22.36 -2.09 6.35
CA GLU A 64 21.71 -3.19 7.06
C GLU A 64 20.97 -4.14 6.12
N ILE A 65 20.47 -3.64 4.97
CA ILE A 65 19.57 -4.40 4.11
C ILE A 65 20.19 -4.80 2.76
N ILE A 66 21.14 -4.03 2.22
CA ILE A 66 21.84 -4.39 0.99
C ILE A 66 22.55 -5.74 1.16
N GLY A 67 22.38 -6.63 0.19
CA GLY A 67 22.89 -8.00 0.21
C GLY A 67 21.99 -8.99 0.96
N ARG A 68 20.89 -8.56 1.57
CA ARG A 68 19.90 -9.44 2.20
C ARG A 68 18.67 -9.63 1.31
N ARG A 69 17.93 -10.69 1.52
CA ARG A 69 16.66 -10.88 0.85
C ARG A 69 15.60 -9.93 1.41
N LEU A 70 14.80 -9.34 0.52
CA LEU A 70 13.77 -8.35 0.89
C LEU A 70 12.67 -8.93 1.80
N ASN A 71 12.55 -10.26 1.89
CA ASN A 71 11.58 -10.91 2.78
C ASN A 71 11.77 -10.60 4.28
N ILE A 72 12.87 -9.93 4.66
CA ILE A 72 13.09 -9.44 6.04
C ILE A 72 11.99 -8.46 6.49
N ILE A 73 11.33 -7.75 5.57
CA ILE A 73 10.22 -6.84 5.89
C ILE A 73 8.85 -7.53 5.81
N SER A 74 8.78 -8.82 5.46
CA SER A 74 7.50 -9.53 5.34
C SER A 74 6.80 -9.69 6.68
N SER A 75 5.51 -9.34 6.75
CA SER A 75 4.68 -9.54 7.95
C SER A 75 4.21 -10.99 8.14
N GLY A 76 4.31 -11.82 7.09
CA GLY A 76 3.77 -13.19 7.11
C GLY A 76 2.24 -13.29 6.93
N ARG A 77 1.52 -12.17 6.73
CA ARG A 77 0.05 -12.18 6.52
C ARG A 77 -0.37 -12.77 5.17
N HIS A 78 0.47 -12.61 4.16
CA HIS A 78 0.22 -13.18 2.84
C HIS A 78 0.70 -14.62 2.78
N ASP A 79 -0.11 -15.48 2.19
CA ASP A 79 0.19 -16.89 2.00
C ASP A 79 1.12 -17.13 0.78
N ARG A 80 1.47 -18.40 0.56
CA ARG A 80 2.32 -18.80 -0.56
C ARG A 80 1.65 -18.57 -1.92
N ASP A 81 0.32 -18.69 -2.00
CA ASP A 81 -0.42 -18.55 -3.24
C ASP A 81 -0.47 -17.09 -3.70
N PHE A 82 -0.55 -16.14 -2.77
CA PHE A 82 -0.40 -14.71 -3.03
C PHE A 82 0.96 -14.41 -3.71
N TYR A 83 2.06 -14.84 -3.07
CA TYR A 83 3.40 -14.61 -3.63
C TYR A 83 3.63 -15.35 -4.94
N LYS A 84 3.07 -16.55 -5.10
CA LYS A 84 3.14 -17.28 -6.36
C LYS A 84 2.45 -16.51 -7.48
N THR A 85 1.24 -16.02 -7.25
CA THR A 85 0.49 -15.20 -8.21
C THR A 85 1.26 -13.93 -8.60
N MET A 86 1.88 -13.26 -7.63
CA MET A 86 2.73 -12.09 -7.86
C MET A 86 3.92 -12.44 -8.77
N TRP A 87 4.67 -13.52 -8.45
CA TRP A 87 5.83 -13.92 -9.24
C TRP A 87 5.46 -14.44 -10.63
N ASP A 88 4.33 -15.12 -10.78
CA ASP A 88 3.82 -15.56 -12.08
C ASP A 88 3.42 -14.36 -12.97
N ALA A 89 2.81 -13.33 -12.38
CA ALA A 89 2.52 -12.09 -13.09
C ALA A 89 3.80 -11.37 -13.54
N LEU A 90 4.82 -11.26 -12.68
CA LEU A 90 6.11 -10.66 -13.01
C LEU A 90 6.82 -11.42 -14.16
N LYS A 91 6.78 -12.75 -14.16
CA LYS A 91 7.35 -13.55 -15.25
C LYS A 91 6.60 -13.36 -16.56
N LYS A 92 5.27 -13.22 -16.52
CA LYS A 92 4.41 -13.13 -17.70
C LYS A 92 4.39 -11.74 -18.33
N SER A 93 4.25 -10.70 -17.51
CA SER A 93 4.04 -9.31 -17.95
C SER A 93 5.20 -8.37 -17.65
N GLY A 94 6.18 -8.80 -16.85
CA GLY A 94 7.25 -7.94 -16.36
C GLY A 94 6.84 -6.94 -15.28
N THR A 95 5.54 -6.88 -14.92
CA THR A 95 5.03 -5.93 -13.94
C THR A 95 4.01 -6.57 -13.02
N TRP A 96 3.93 -6.06 -11.79
CA TRP A 96 2.88 -6.40 -10.82
C TRP A 96 2.58 -5.18 -9.93
N SER A 97 1.33 -5.02 -9.48
CA SER A 97 0.96 -3.98 -8.53
C SER A 97 -0.11 -4.49 -7.55
N GLY A 98 0.00 -4.09 -6.28
CA GLY A 98 -0.95 -4.47 -5.25
C GLY A 98 -0.58 -3.91 -3.88
N ASP A 99 -1.48 -4.08 -2.92
CA ASP A 99 -1.22 -3.73 -1.52
C ASP A 99 -0.62 -4.95 -0.79
N ILE A 100 0.50 -4.74 -0.06
CA ILE A 100 1.19 -5.77 0.72
C ILE A 100 1.29 -5.33 2.18
N TYR A 101 1.06 -6.28 3.09
CA TYR A 101 1.27 -6.08 4.53
C TYR A 101 2.70 -6.48 4.89
N ASN A 102 3.45 -5.51 5.38
CA ASN A 102 4.84 -5.67 5.78
C ASN A 102 5.07 -5.21 7.22
N ILE A 103 6.27 -5.43 7.77
CA ILE A 103 6.70 -4.95 9.08
C ILE A 103 7.93 -4.05 8.94
N ARG A 104 7.94 -2.96 9.71
CA ARG A 104 9.10 -2.10 9.86
C ARG A 104 10.12 -2.77 10.78
N LYS A 105 11.33 -2.24 10.81
CA LYS A 105 12.40 -2.69 11.71
C LYS A 105 12.01 -2.67 13.20
N ASN A 106 11.13 -1.75 13.60
CA ASN A 106 10.62 -1.65 14.99
C ASN A 106 9.49 -2.65 15.31
N GLY A 107 9.07 -3.48 14.35
CA GLY A 107 7.98 -4.44 14.51
C GLY A 107 6.58 -3.89 14.19
N GLU A 108 6.45 -2.62 13.83
CA GLU A 108 5.18 -2.01 13.44
C GLU A 108 4.74 -2.54 12.06
N GLU A 109 3.49 -3.03 11.97
CA GLU A 109 2.91 -3.39 10.67
C GLU A 109 2.57 -2.14 9.85
N PHE A 110 2.79 -2.23 8.55
CA PHE A 110 2.36 -1.21 7.60
C PHE A 110 1.84 -1.82 6.31
N ILE A 111 1.04 -1.06 5.59
CA ILE A 111 0.50 -1.45 4.28
C ILE A 111 1.24 -0.64 3.24
N GLU A 112 1.95 -1.32 2.36
CA GLU A 112 2.55 -0.68 1.19
C GLU A 112 1.69 -0.92 -0.05
N ARG A 113 1.48 0.14 -0.83
CA ARG A 113 1.03 0.02 -2.22
C ARG A 113 2.26 -0.10 -3.08
N LEU A 114 2.52 -1.32 -3.54
CA LEU A 114 3.73 -1.70 -4.25
C LEU A 114 3.47 -1.88 -5.75
N THR A 115 4.36 -1.34 -6.56
CA THR A 115 4.50 -1.68 -7.98
C THR A 115 5.88 -2.25 -8.21
N ILE A 116 5.96 -3.43 -8.81
CA ILE A 116 7.22 -4.07 -9.18
C ILE A 116 7.34 -4.08 -10.70
N THR A 117 8.50 -3.67 -11.21
CA THR A 117 8.84 -3.76 -12.64
C THR A 117 10.11 -4.57 -12.80
N THR A 118 10.11 -5.50 -13.75
CA THR A 118 11.26 -6.33 -14.09
C THR A 118 12.08 -5.68 -15.20
N SER A 119 13.37 -5.53 -14.97
CA SER A 119 14.35 -5.13 -15.97
C SER A 119 14.99 -6.38 -16.60
N PHE A 120 15.13 -6.37 -17.91
CA PHE A 120 15.68 -7.50 -18.67
C PHE A 120 17.02 -7.13 -19.28
N ASN A 121 17.91 -8.11 -19.39
CA ASN A 121 19.13 -8.04 -20.16
C ASN A 121 18.84 -8.13 -21.68
N THR A 122 19.84 -7.85 -22.50
CA THR A 122 19.73 -7.95 -23.97
C THR A 122 19.48 -9.37 -24.47
N ASP A 123 19.80 -10.38 -23.69
CA ASP A 123 19.54 -11.80 -23.96
C ASP A 123 18.15 -12.28 -23.51
N GLY A 124 17.33 -11.38 -22.92
CA GLY A 124 16.00 -11.69 -22.40
C GLY A 124 15.98 -12.27 -20.98
N SER A 125 17.14 -12.48 -20.34
CA SER A 125 17.20 -12.89 -18.94
C SER A 125 16.82 -11.72 -18.02
N ILE A 126 16.31 -12.03 -16.82
CA ILE A 126 16.00 -11.03 -15.81
C ILE A 126 17.29 -10.45 -15.27
N ASN A 127 17.43 -9.12 -15.34
CA ASN A 127 18.54 -8.39 -14.76
C ASN A 127 18.26 -8.02 -13.28
N SER A 128 17.10 -7.41 -13.03
CA SER A 128 16.72 -6.94 -11.70
C SER A 128 15.21 -6.72 -11.60
N HIS A 129 14.71 -6.61 -10.37
CA HIS A 129 13.38 -6.10 -10.09
C HIS A 129 13.48 -4.74 -9.41
N ILE A 130 12.66 -3.80 -9.83
CA ILE A 130 12.55 -2.46 -9.26
C ILE A 130 11.20 -2.38 -8.56
N GLY A 131 11.19 -2.25 -7.24
CA GLY A 131 10.01 -2.01 -6.44
C GLY A 131 9.87 -0.53 -6.11
N LEU A 132 8.67 0.01 -6.37
CA LEU A 132 8.24 1.35 -5.97
C LEU A 132 7.07 1.20 -5.03
N PHE A 133 7.11 1.82 -3.85
CA PHE A 133 5.99 1.75 -2.94
C PHE A 133 5.78 3.00 -2.10
N THR A 134 4.52 3.16 -1.69
CA THR A 134 4.09 4.20 -0.75
C THR A 134 3.41 3.54 0.44
N ASP A 135 3.70 4.04 1.64
CA ASP A 135 2.98 3.64 2.85
C ASP A 135 1.57 4.23 2.82
N VAL A 136 0.57 3.36 2.70
CA VAL A 136 -0.85 3.71 2.66
C VAL A 136 -1.58 3.37 3.96
N THR A 137 -0.87 3.01 5.04
CA THR A 137 -1.45 2.57 6.31
C THR A 137 -2.43 3.58 6.87
N LYS A 138 -1.99 4.84 7.02
CA LYS A 138 -2.85 5.92 7.53
C LYS A 138 -4.03 6.22 6.63
N LEU A 139 -3.85 6.11 5.31
CA LEU A 139 -4.93 6.29 4.35
C LEU A 139 -5.98 5.19 4.53
N ARG A 140 -5.56 3.93 4.56
CA ARG A 140 -6.46 2.77 4.75
C ARG A 140 -7.19 2.81 6.09
N GLN A 141 -6.50 3.21 7.16
CA GLN A 141 -7.13 3.39 8.47
C GLN A 141 -8.22 4.48 8.44
N ARG A 142 -7.96 5.61 7.81
CA ARG A 142 -8.95 6.69 7.66
C ARG A 142 -10.15 6.26 6.82
N GLU A 143 -9.90 5.59 5.69
CA GLU A 143 -10.96 5.04 4.85
C GLU A 143 -11.85 4.05 5.63
N ALA A 144 -11.24 3.18 6.44
CA ALA A 144 -11.97 2.23 7.28
C ALA A 144 -12.83 2.93 8.35
N VAL A 145 -12.30 4.00 8.99
CA VAL A 145 -13.07 4.79 9.96
C VAL A 145 -14.25 5.49 9.29
N ILE A 146 -14.02 6.18 8.16
CA ILE A 146 -15.08 6.86 7.40
C ILE A 146 -16.15 5.86 6.96
N TRP A 147 -15.73 4.70 6.43
CA TRP A 147 -16.64 3.66 6.01
C TRP A 147 -17.50 3.16 7.18
N ARG A 148 -16.87 2.95 8.36
CA ARG A 148 -17.57 2.49 9.55
C ARG A 148 -18.60 3.52 10.02
N GLN A 149 -18.23 4.80 10.08
CA GLN A 149 -19.15 5.89 10.46
C GLN A 149 -20.31 6.05 9.48
N ALA A 150 -20.08 5.80 8.19
CA ALA A 150 -21.13 5.87 7.18
C ALA A 150 -22.12 4.69 7.24
N HIS A 151 -21.73 3.53 7.81
CA HIS A 151 -22.50 2.29 7.68
C HIS A 151 -22.94 1.69 9.02
N PHE A 152 -22.37 2.14 10.15
CA PHE A 152 -22.70 1.63 11.47
C PHE A 152 -23.15 2.75 12.41
N ASP A 153 -23.96 2.40 13.39
CA ASP A 153 -24.35 3.28 14.48
C ASP A 153 -23.23 3.35 15.52
N ASP A 154 -22.85 4.56 15.94
CA ASP A 154 -21.68 4.77 16.82
C ASP A 154 -21.90 4.20 18.24
N LEU A 155 -23.15 4.14 18.73
CA LEU A 155 -23.46 3.64 20.06
C LEU A 155 -23.49 2.13 20.13
N THR A 156 -24.24 1.53 19.23
CA THR A 156 -24.57 0.10 19.24
C THR A 156 -23.66 -0.74 18.35
N GLN A 157 -22.94 -0.10 17.43
CA GLN A 157 -22.13 -0.74 16.42
C GLN A 157 -22.93 -1.68 15.47
N LEU A 158 -24.25 -1.60 15.50
CA LEU A 158 -25.11 -2.27 14.52
C LEU A 158 -25.07 -1.51 13.17
N PRO A 159 -25.39 -2.20 12.06
CA PRO A 159 -25.61 -1.53 10.79
C PRO A 159 -26.61 -0.38 10.93
N ASN A 160 -26.25 0.80 10.47
CA ASN A 160 -27.14 1.94 10.50
C ASN A 160 -28.23 1.84 9.42
N ARG A 161 -29.13 2.82 9.37
CA ARG A 161 -30.24 2.85 8.41
C ARG A 161 -29.78 2.72 6.96
N GLN A 162 -28.65 3.35 6.59
CA GLN A 162 -28.13 3.29 5.22
C GLN A 162 -27.70 1.87 4.87
N MET A 163 -26.85 1.26 5.68
CA MET A 163 -26.38 -0.11 5.44
C MET A 163 -27.52 -1.13 5.48
N PHE A 164 -28.51 -0.93 6.36
CA PHE A 164 -29.73 -1.76 6.38
C PHE A 164 -30.48 -1.67 5.05
N GLN A 165 -30.67 -0.48 4.49
CA GLN A 165 -31.38 -0.29 3.21
C GLN A 165 -30.63 -0.98 2.05
N GLU A 166 -29.31 -0.82 1.98
CA GLU A 166 -28.46 -1.46 0.97
C GLU A 166 -28.53 -2.99 1.06
N SER A 167 -28.44 -3.53 2.28
CA SER A 167 -28.55 -4.97 2.54
C SER A 167 -29.95 -5.51 2.19
N LEU A 168 -31.01 -4.76 2.52
CA LEU A 168 -32.38 -5.15 2.21
C LEU A 168 -32.61 -5.22 0.69
N LEU A 169 -32.15 -4.20 -0.07
CA LEU A 169 -32.26 -4.19 -1.53
C LEU A 169 -31.53 -5.40 -2.15
N SER A 170 -30.30 -5.66 -1.70
CA SER A 170 -29.53 -6.82 -2.15
C SER A 170 -30.25 -8.15 -1.83
N THR A 171 -30.83 -8.26 -0.63
CA THR A 171 -31.59 -9.46 -0.22
C THR A 171 -32.84 -9.65 -1.08
N ILE A 172 -33.57 -8.58 -1.41
CA ILE A 172 -34.73 -8.61 -2.30
C ILE A 172 -34.33 -9.11 -3.69
N GLU A 173 -33.25 -8.57 -4.27
CA GLU A 173 -32.76 -8.99 -5.58
C GLU A 173 -32.30 -10.45 -5.59
N PHE A 174 -31.57 -10.87 -4.56
CA PHE A 174 -31.11 -12.25 -4.39
C PHE A 174 -32.32 -13.20 -4.28
N SER A 175 -33.30 -12.88 -3.40
CA SER A 175 -34.50 -13.71 -3.20
C SER A 175 -35.33 -13.86 -4.47
N ARG A 176 -35.45 -12.77 -5.25
CA ARG A 176 -36.17 -12.79 -6.54
C ARG A 176 -35.44 -13.70 -7.56
N ARG A 177 -34.12 -13.63 -7.62
CA ARG A 177 -33.31 -14.45 -8.54
C ARG A 177 -33.35 -15.94 -8.18
N GLU A 178 -33.23 -16.24 -6.87
CA GLU A 178 -33.16 -17.61 -6.36
C GLU A 178 -34.54 -18.20 -6.06
N GLN A 179 -35.63 -17.45 -6.27
CA GLN A 179 -37.00 -17.81 -5.94
C GLN A 179 -37.17 -18.24 -4.46
N LYS A 180 -36.42 -17.56 -3.56
CA LYS A 180 -36.47 -17.78 -2.12
C LYS A 180 -37.31 -16.71 -1.44
N ILE A 181 -37.92 -17.05 -0.30
CA ILE A 181 -38.63 -16.09 0.56
C ILE A 181 -37.70 -15.69 1.70
N PHE A 182 -37.81 -14.44 2.18
CA PHE A 182 -37.22 -13.97 3.42
C PHE A 182 -38.28 -13.24 4.25
N ALA A 183 -37.99 -13.07 5.53
CA ALA A 183 -38.82 -12.29 6.43
C ALA A 183 -38.04 -11.06 6.93
N LEU A 184 -38.72 -9.95 7.03
CA LEU A 184 -38.21 -8.76 7.67
C LEU A 184 -38.92 -8.60 9.02
N VAL A 185 -38.14 -8.50 10.10
CA VAL A 185 -38.67 -8.34 11.46
C VAL A 185 -38.27 -6.96 11.96
N PHE A 186 -39.24 -6.20 12.47
CA PHE A 186 -39.03 -4.96 13.18
C PHE A 186 -39.16 -5.20 14.68
N LEU A 187 -38.19 -4.75 15.45
CA LEU A 187 -38.19 -4.80 16.90
C LEU A 187 -38.16 -3.38 17.47
N ASP A 188 -38.91 -3.14 18.53
CA ASP A 188 -38.94 -1.89 19.27
C ASP A 188 -38.78 -2.18 20.76
N LEU A 189 -38.20 -1.26 21.51
CA LEU A 189 -38.05 -1.40 22.96
C LEU A 189 -39.18 -0.65 23.68
N ASP A 190 -40.12 -1.41 24.25
CA ASP A 190 -41.18 -0.84 25.06
C ASP A 190 -40.61 -0.09 26.28
N PHE A 191 -41.19 1.06 26.59
CA PHE A 191 -40.84 1.88 27.76
C PHE A 191 -39.41 2.40 27.77
N PHE A 192 -38.63 2.40 26.67
CA PHE A 192 -37.26 2.90 26.62
C PHE A 192 -37.16 4.37 27.09
N LYS A 193 -38.16 5.20 26.78
CA LYS A 193 -38.23 6.58 27.25
C LYS A 193 -38.30 6.64 28.78
N GLU A 194 -39.03 5.78 29.45
CA GLU A 194 -39.14 5.74 30.92
C GLU A 194 -37.80 5.37 31.57
N VAL A 195 -37.02 4.50 30.94
CA VAL A 195 -35.67 4.16 31.38
C VAL A 195 -34.80 5.43 31.36
N ASN A 196 -34.79 6.18 30.24
CA ASN A 196 -34.02 7.44 30.15
C ASN A 196 -34.50 8.47 31.17
N ASP A 197 -35.80 8.64 31.33
CA ASP A 197 -36.36 9.67 32.23
C ASP A 197 -36.14 9.31 33.73
N THR A 198 -36.04 8.01 34.07
CA THR A 198 -35.88 7.54 35.45
C THR A 198 -34.41 7.32 35.85
N LEU A 199 -33.59 6.72 34.99
CA LEU A 199 -32.23 6.27 35.25
C LEU A 199 -31.18 7.18 34.60
N GLY A 200 -31.60 7.99 33.63
CA GLY A 200 -30.70 8.86 32.86
C GLY A 200 -30.28 8.24 31.51
N HIS A 201 -29.76 9.11 30.63
CA HIS A 201 -29.38 8.71 29.26
C HIS A 201 -28.21 7.73 29.22
N GLU A 202 -27.29 7.78 30.20
CA GLU A 202 -26.14 6.87 30.26
C GLU A 202 -26.59 5.41 30.43
N GLU A 203 -27.58 5.16 31.30
CA GLU A 203 -28.16 3.83 31.51
C GLU A 203 -29.01 3.39 30.30
N GLY A 204 -29.72 4.32 29.65
CA GLY A 204 -30.41 4.06 28.40
C GLY A 204 -29.45 3.64 27.28
N ASP A 205 -28.31 4.32 27.15
CA ASP A 205 -27.26 3.97 26.19
C ASP A 205 -26.66 2.59 26.46
N GLU A 206 -26.46 2.26 27.76
CA GLU A 206 -25.96 0.94 28.14
C GLU A 206 -26.97 -0.17 27.83
N LEU A 207 -28.27 0.08 28.08
CA LEU A 207 -29.35 -0.83 27.67
C LEU A 207 -29.32 -1.09 26.14
N LEU A 208 -29.16 -0.03 25.33
CA LEU A 208 -29.06 -0.18 23.87
C LEU A 208 -27.84 -1.02 23.45
N ARG A 209 -26.67 -0.84 24.10
CA ARG A 209 -25.49 -1.66 23.85
C ARG A 209 -25.71 -3.13 24.18
N GLN A 210 -26.38 -3.41 25.32
CA GLN A 210 -26.68 -4.78 25.73
C GLN A 210 -27.68 -5.47 24.80
N VAL A 211 -28.69 -4.75 24.33
CA VAL A 211 -29.66 -5.31 23.37
C VAL A 211 -29.03 -5.57 22.00
N ALA A 212 -28.00 -4.80 21.64
CA ALA A 212 -27.28 -4.92 20.37
C ALA A 212 -26.23 -6.04 20.36
N SER A 213 -25.84 -6.60 21.51
CA SER A 213 -24.80 -7.62 21.65
C SER A 213 -25.38 -9.04 21.54
#